data_d71d9952436cfb39a1b88f594edd9510
#
_entry.id   d71d9952436cfb39a1b88f594edd9510
#
_cell.length_a   1.000
_cell.length_b   1.000
_cell.length_c   1.000
_cell.angle_alpha   90.00
_cell.angle_beta   90.00
_cell.angle_gamma   90.00
#
_symmetry.space_group_name_H-M   'P 1'
#
loop_
_entity.id
_entity.type
_entity.pdbx_description
1 polymer ?
#
loop_
_entity_poly.entity_id
_entity_poly.type
_entity_poly.pdbx_seq_one_letter_code
_entity_poly.pdbx_strand_id
1 'polypeptide(L)'
;GIAAPGSSGGPWVNSKGEIIAIQVAGVTTDFGHQGVNSAVGGISLKSFLENKETVIVPTIQSAVEELWGQSTRLISDMPKEVKGLLFRQVSPHGVCAKAGIKDEDIMLKADNLVYERIEPFVKYIRSRKIGEEIKFLISNSNGENEKMVSVKLAELK
;
A
#
# COMPACT_ATOMS: atom_id res chain seq x y z
N GLY A 1 4.70 20.96 5.07
CA GLY A 1 4.14 21.38 6.37
C GLY A 1 4.42 20.32 7.42
N ILE A 2 4.50 20.72 8.67
CA ILE A 2 4.70 19.80 9.79
C ILE A 2 3.31 19.38 10.25
N ALA A 3 2.99 18.07 10.17
CA ALA A 3 1.81 17.51 10.80
C ALA A 3 2.19 16.97 12.19
N ALA A 4 1.39 17.30 13.19
CA ALA A 4 1.54 16.81 14.56
C ALA A 4 0.49 15.72 14.85
N PRO A 5 0.71 14.86 15.86
CA PRO A 5 -0.34 14.00 16.37
C PRO A 5 -1.61 14.81 16.68
N GLY A 6 -2.76 14.35 16.22
CA GLY A 6 -4.04 15.07 16.33
C GLY A 6 -4.39 15.96 15.14
N SER A 7 -3.50 16.16 14.15
CA SER A 7 -3.81 16.93 12.94
C SER A 7 -4.60 16.14 11.87
N SER A 8 -4.82 14.85 12.08
CA SER A 8 -5.63 14.03 11.17
C SER A 8 -7.05 14.60 11.01
N GLY A 9 -7.52 14.67 9.76
CA GLY A 9 -8.79 15.33 9.40
C GLY A 9 -8.67 16.83 9.19
N GLY A 10 -7.54 17.46 9.54
CA GLY A 10 -7.30 18.89 9.32
C GLY A 10 -7.12 19.21 7.82
N PRO A 11 -7.61 20.38 7.36
CA PRO A 11 -7.49 20.79 5.97
C PRO A 11 -6.09 21.30 5.64
N TRP A 12 -5.62 21.00 4.42
CA TRP A 12 -4.53 21.73 3.80
C TRP A 12 -5.11 22.83 2.93
N VAL A 13 -4.67 24.05 3.20
CA VAL A 13 -5.23 25.24 2.55
C VAL A 13 -4.15 25.92 1.73
N ASN A 14 -4.49 26.35 0.51
CA ASN A 14 -3.60 27.15 -0.34
C ASN A 14 -3.61 28.63 0.08
N SER A 15 -2.80 29.45 -0.60
CA SER A 15 -2.69 30.90 -0.33
C SER A 15 -3.98 31.69 -0.60
N LYS A 16 -4.97 31.08 -1.29
CA LYS A 16 -6.29 31.66 -1.56
C LYS A 16 -7.35 31.25 -0.53
N GLY A 17 -6.99 30.43 0.48
CA GLY A 17 -7.94 29.92 1.45
C GLY A 17 -8.74 28.70 0.97
N GLU A 18 -8.41 28.10 -0.18
CA GLU A 18 -9.11 26.93 -0.70
C GLU A 18 -8.55 25.64 -0.09
N ILE A 19 -9.41 24.70 0.28
CA ILE A 19 -9.01 23.37 0.76
C ILE A 19 -8.53 22.54 -0.41
N ILE A 20 -7.25 22.14 -0.38
CA ILE A 20 -6.60 21.35 -1.42
C ILE A 20 -6.43 19.88 -1.05
N ALA A 21 -6.45 19.56 0.23
CA ALA A 21 -6.35 18.18 0.74
C ALA A 21 -6.80 18.11 2.20
N ILE A 22 -6.99 16.88 2.70
CA ILE A 22 -7.26 16.59 4.12
C ILE A 22 -6.12 15.70 4.65
N GLN A 23 -5.52 16.08 5.76
CA GLN A 23 -4.49 15.31 6.45
C GLN A 23 -5.01 13.94 6.87
N VAL A 24 -4.30 12.87 6.51
CA VAL A 24 -4.72 11.49 6.85
C VAL A 24 -3.73 10.84 7.81
N ALA A 25 -2.44 10.93 7.51
CA ALA A 25 -1.41 10.26 8.28
C ALA A 25 -0.11 11.05 8.26
N GLY A 26 0.72 10.81 9.27
CA GLY A 26 2.12 11.22 9.30
C GLY A 26 2.98 10.08 9.83
N VAL A 27 4.16 9.91 9.28
CA VAL A 27 5.17 8.98 9.81
C VAL A 27 6.14 9.80 10.65
N THR A 28 6.23 9.48 11.94
CA THR A 28 7.27 10.02 12.82
C THR A 28 8.44 9.05 12.84
N THR A 29 9.65 9.55 12.65
CA THR A 29 10.86 8.77 12.87
C THR A 29 11.40 9.01 14.28
N ASP A 30 12.09 8.03 14.86
CA ASP A 30 12.68 8.12 16.21
C ASP A 30 13.74 9.23 16.36
N PHE A 31 14.14 9.87 15.28
CA PHE A 31 15.16 10.93 15.21
C PHE A 31 14.59 12.36 15.06
N GLY A 32 13.34 12.56 15.41
CA GLY A 32 12.72 13.89 15.36
C GLY A 32 11.93 14.16 14.07
N HIS A 33 11.09 15.14 14.12
CA HIS A 33 9.96 15.50 13.26
C HIS A 33 10.23 15.74 11.75
N GLN A 34 10.92 14.86 11.08
CA GLN A 34 10.98 14.84 9.61
C GLN A 34 10.08 13.76 9.03
N GLY A 35 8.81 13.79 9.43
CA GLY A 35 7.83 12.82 8.96
C GLY A 35 7.35 13.11 7.54
N VAL A 36 7.15 12.05 6.77
CA VAL A 36 6.36 12.12 5.56
C VAL A 36 4.89 12.26 5.95
N ASN A 37 4.24 13.32 5.48
CA ASN A 37 2.81 13.54 5.70
C ASN A 37 2.02 13.10 4.48
N SER A 38 0.93 12.39 4.71
CA SER A 38 0.01 11.95 3.67
C SER A 38 -1.32 12.65 3.80
N ALA A 39 -1.88 13.04 2.67
CA ALA A 39 -3.17 13.71 2.62
C ALA A 39 -4.01 13.18 1.44
N VAL A 40 -5.33 13.17 1.61
CA VAL A 40 -6.27 12.90 0.52
C VAL A 40 -6.45 14.18 -0.29
N GLY A 41 -6.14 14.12 -1.60
CA GLY A 41 -6.21 15.27 -2.49
C GLY A 41 -7.64 15.74 -2.77
N GLY A 42 -7.77 17.02 -3.11
CA GLY A 42 -9.04 17.70 -3.29
C GLY A 42 -9.96 17.08 -4.35
N ILE A 43 -9.43 16.44 -5.39
CA ILE A 43 -10.25 15.75 -6.42
C ILE A 43 -11.06 14.60 -5.79
N SER A 44 -10.41 13.75 -4.98
CA SER A 44 -11.08 12.64 -4.29
C SER A 44 -12.08 13.15 -3.25
N LEU A 45 -11.72 14.23 -2.55
CA LEU A 45 -12.60 14.87 -1.58
C LEU A 45 -13.85 15.45 -2.25
N LYS A 46 -13.69 16.14 -3.38
CA LYS A 46 -14.80 16.69 -4.16
C LYS A 46 -15.74 15.58 -4.63
N SER A 47 -15.19 14.52 -5.21
CA SER A 47 -15.99 13.35 -5.65
C SER A 47 -16.78 12.72 -4.50
N PHE A 48 -16.16 12.57 -3.32
CA PHE A 48 -16.84 12.08 -2.13
C PHE A 48 -18.01 12.99 -1.68
N LEU A 49 -17.76 14.31 -1.66
CA LEU A 49 -18.79 15.28 -1.25
C LEU A 49 -19.97 15.36 -2.23
N GLU A 50 -19.70 15.22 -3.52
CA GLU A 50 -20.72 15.25 -4.58
C GLU A 50 -21.59 13.99 -4.58
N ASN A 51 -20.98 12.82 -4.42
CA ASN A 51 -21.65 11.53 -4.52
C ASN A 51 -22.25 11.08 -3.19
N LYS A 52 -21.75 11.58 -2.04
CA LYS A 52 -22.17 11.19 -0.67
C LYS A 52 -22.21 9.68 -0.43
N GLU A 53 -21.52 8.92 -1.25
CA GLU A 53 -21.42 7.46 -1.14
C GLU A 53 -20.17 7.06 -0.38
N THR A 54 -20.28 6.02 0.42
CA THR A 54 -19.10 5.37 1.01
C THR A 54 -18.29 4.75 -0.12
N VAL A 55 -17.08 5.26 -0.34
CA VAL A 55 -16.17 4.67 -1.33
C VAL A 55 -15.68 3.34 -0.76
N ILE A 56 -16.23 2.26 -1.27
CA ILE A 56 -15.79 0.91 -0.95
C ILE A 56 -14.54 0.62 -1.79
N VAL A 57 -13.41 0.37 -1.13
CA VAL A 57 -12.11 0.17 -1.79
C VAL A 57 -11.71 -1.30 -1.70
N PRO A 58 -11.38 -1.95 -2.83
CA PRO A 58 -10.83 -3.30 -2.78
C PRO A 58 -9.44 -3.30 -2.14
N THR A 59 -9.15 -4.33 -1.34
CA THR A 59 -7.88 -4.50 -0.65
C THR A 59 -7.43 -5.95 -0.64
N ILE A 60 -6.11 -6.14 -0.55
CA ILE A 60 -5.48 -7.43 -0.27
C ILE A 60 -5.29 -7.68 1.24
N GLN A 61 -5.67 -6.72 2.10
CA GLN A 61 -5.51 -6.77 3.56
C GLN A 61 -4.05 -7.02 4.00
N SER A 62 -3.13 -6.40 3.28
CA SER A 62 -1.70 -6.35 3.56
C SER A 62 -1.16 -5.02 3.07
N ALA A 63 -0.16 -4.48 3.74
CA ALA A 63 0.68 -3.44 3.18
C ALA A 63 1.71 -4.04 2.21
N VAL A 64 2.25 -3.22 1.34
CA VAL A 64 3.41 -3.56 0.52
C VAL A 64 4.44 -2.44 0.59
N GLU A 65 5.71 -2.79 0.50
CA GLU A 65 6.84 -1.87 0.51
C GLU A 65 7.74 -2.10 -0.70
N GLU A 66 8.44 -1.04 -1.11
CA GLU A 66 9.38 -1.12 -2.21
C GLU A 66 10.70 -1.73 -1.74
N LEU A 67 11.27 -2.66 -2.50
CA LEU A 67 12.52 -3.36 -2.12
C LEU A 67 13.70 -2.42 -1.97
N TRP A 68 13.80 -1.38 -2.80
CA TRP A 68 14.91 -0.43 -2.75
C TRP A 68 14.98 0.38 -1.43
N GLY A 69 13.86 0.51 -0.74
CA GLY A 69 13.75 1.23 0.54
C GLY A 69 14.06 0.37 1.76
N GLN A 70 14.35 -0.92 1.58
CA GLN A 70 14.59 -1.85 2.68
C GLN A 70 15.98 -1.72 3.27
N SER A 71 16.13 -2.17 4.54
CA SER A 71 17.43 -2.21 5.21
C SER A 71 18.40 -3.15 4.48
N THR A 72 19.67 -2.82 4.54
CA THR A 72 20.75 -3.64 3.96
C THR A 72 20.70 -5.10 4.45
N ARG A 73 20.32 -5.31 5.70
CA ARG A 73 20.18 -6.66 6.28
C ARG A 73 19.14 -7.51 5.57
N LEU A 74 18.01 -6.92 5.17
CA LEU A 74 16.94 -7.66 4.50
C LEU A 74 17.29 -8.01 3.06
N ILE A 75 18.01 -7.11 2.37
CA ILE A 75 18.34 -7.28 0.95
C ILE A 75 19.71 -7.88 0.70
N SER A 76 20.56 -8.09 1.76
CA SER A 76 21.93 -8.61 1.61
C SER A 76 21.98 -10.01 1.01
N ASP A 77 21.02 -10.84 1.35
CA ASP A 77 20.95 -12.25 0.93
C ASP A 77 20.06 -12.43 -0.31
N MET A 78 19.46 -11.35 -0.78
CA MET A 78 18.58 -11.37 -1.94
C MET A 78 19.39 -11.20 -3.23
N PRO A 79 19.12 -12.02 -4.27
CA PRO A 79 19.74 -11.82 -5.58
C PRO A 79 19.38 -10.43 -6.14
N LYS A 80 20.37 -9.75 -6.75
CA LYS A 80 20.19 -8.37 -7.27
C LYS A 80 19.13 -8.25 -8.38
N GLU A 81 18.82 -9.36 -9.02
CA GLU A 81 17.85 -9.46 -10.11
C GLU A 81 16.41 -9.53 -9.62
N VAL A 82 16.20 -9.77 -8.32
CA VAL A 82 14.85 -9.85 -7.76
C VAL A 82 14.17 -8.50 -7.82
N LYS A 83 13.03 -8.47 -8.49
CA LYS A 83 12.19 -7.30 -8.65
C LYS A 83 10.82 -7.58 -8.09
N GLY A 84 10.22 -6.57 -7.45
CA GLY A 84 8.89 -6.74 -6.89
C GLY A 84 8.62 -5.81 -5.73
N LEU A 85 7.59 -6.16 -4.96
CA LEU A 85 7.21 -5.48 -3.74
C LEU A 85 7.22 -6.46 -2.56
N LEU A 86 7.61 -5.98 -1.40
CA LEU A 86 7.67 -6.76 -0.18
C LEU A 86 6.32 -6.70 0.54
N PHE A 87 5.76 -7.84 0.91
CA PHE A 87 4.57 -7.87 1.76
C PHE A 87 4.92 -7.50 3.20
N ARG A 88 4.11 -6.62 3.78
CA ARG A 88 4.21 -6.15 5.17
C ARG A 88 2.85 -6.11 5.83
N GLN A 89 2.84 -6.27 7.14
CA GLN A 89 1.61 -6.18 7.95
C GLN A 89 0.48 -7.04 7.37
N VAL A 90 0.81 -8.27 6.99
CA VAL A 90 -0.17 -9.24 6.50
C VAL A 90 -1.16 -9.52 7.62
N SER A 91 -2.41 -9.11 7.43
CA SER A 91 -3.45 -9.31 8.44
C SER A 91 -3.62 -10.81 8.74
N PRO A 92 -3.53 -11.27 9.98
CA PRO A 92 -3.56 -12.70 10.32
C PRO A 92 -4.80 -13.46 9.82
N HIS A 93 -5.93 -12.77 9.68
CA HIS A 93 -7.19 -13.33 9.18
C HIS A 93 -7.55 -12.78 7.79
N GLY A 94 -6.63 -12.03 7.19
CA GLY A 94 -6.80 -11.39 5.91
C GLY A 94 -6.76 -12.35 4.73
N VAL A 95 -7.12 -11.84 3.55
CA VAL A 95 -7.16 -12.64 2.32
C VAL A 95 -5.77 -13.07 1.87
N CYS A 96 -4.73 -12.26 2.08
CA CYS A 96 -3.34 -12.65 1.83
C CYS A 96 -2.89 -13.79 2.75
N ALA A 97 -3.13 -13.70 4.06
CA ALA A 97 -2.77 -14.76 5.00
C ALA A 97 -3.48 -16.09 4.67
N LYS A 98 -4.77 -16.04 4.31
CA LYS A 98 -5.53 -17.22 3.86
C LYS A 98 -4.98 -17.84 2.59
N ALA A 99 -4.37 -17.06 1.71
CA ALA A 99 -3.69 -17.54 0.52
C ALA A 99 -2.26 -18.07 0.80
N GLY A 100 -1.81 -18.02 2.06
CA GLY A 100 -0.49 -18.49 2.48
C GLY A 100 0.65 -17.50 2.22
N ILE A 101 0.32 -16.21 2.05
CA ILE A 101 1.29 -15.10 2.00
C ILE A 101 1.64 -14.71 3.44
N LYS A 102 2.90 -14.41 3.68
CA LYS A 102 3.44 -14.00 4.98
C LYS A 102 4.15 -12.66 4.88
N ASP A 103 4.40 -12.03 6.02
CA ASP A 103 5.31 -10.90 6.10
C ASP A 103 6.68 -11.29 5.54
N GLU A 104 7.27 -10.36 4.80
CA GLU A 104 8.57 -10.52 4.12
C GLU A 104 8.55 -11.45 2.89
N ASP A 105 7.43 -12.04 2.50
CA ASP A 105 7.30 -12.60 1.16
C ASP A 105 7.42 -11.48 0.11
N ILE A 106 8.00 -11.80 -1.05
CA ILE A 106 8.17 -10.85 -2.15
C ILE A 106 7.14 -11.15 -3.22
N MET A 107 6.37 -10.16 -3.59
CA MET A 107 5.49 -10.20 -4.76
C MET A 107 6.32 -9.94 -6.01
N LEU A 108 6.63 -10.99 -6.76
CA LEU A 108 7.36 -10.92 -8.03
C LEU A 108 6.45 -10.44 -9.17
N LYS A 109 5.19 -10.88 -9.17
CA LYS A 109 4.17 -10.47 -10.15
C LYS A 109 2.79 -10.42 -9.51
N ALA A 110 1.96 -9.51 -10.00
CA ALA A 110 0.51 -9.56 -9.82
C ALA A 110 -0.13 -9.76 -11.20
N ASP A 111 -0.85 -10.85 -11.38
CA ASP A 111 -1.24 -11.44 -12.66
C ASP A 111 0.00 -11.57 -13.58
N ASN A 112 0.06 -10.85 -14.67
CA ASN A 112 1.18 -10.90 -15.59
C ASN A 112 2.14 -9.71 -15.50
N LEU A 113 1.98 -8.84 -14.49
CA LEU A 113 2.72 -7.59 -14.38
C LEU A 113 3.67 -7.61 -13.18
N VAL A 114 4.87 -7.07 -13.39
CA VAL A 114 5.86 -6.80 -12.33
C VAL A 114 5.62 -5.39 -11.82
N TYR A 115 5.54 -5.25 -10.51
CA TYR A 115 5.42 -3.96 -9.83
C TYR A 115 6.65 -3.74 -8.93
N GLU A 116 7.43 -2.73 -9.22
CA GLU A 116 8.58 -2.30 -8.41
C GLU A 116 8.25 -1.05 -7.57
N ARG A 117 7.08 -0.43 -7.81
CA ARG A 117 6.58 0.77 -7.14
C ARG A 117 5.20 0.53 -6.57
N ILE A 118 4.97 1.10 -5.38
CA ILE A 118 3.70 0.98 -4.65
C ILE A 118 2.55 1.62 -5.43
N GLU A 119 2.76 2.84 -5.94
CA GLU A 119 1.69 3.63 -6.56
C GLU A 119 1.00 2.92 -7.74
N PRO A 120 1.71 2.38 -8.76
CA PRO A 120 1.08 1.63 -9.83
C PRO A 120 0.35 0.38 -9.34
N PHE A 121 0.90 -0.32 -8.35
CA PHE A 121 0.25 -1.49 -7.77
C PHE A 121 -1.05 -1.13 -7.04
N VAL A 122 -1.02 -0.11 -6.19
CA VAL A 122 -2.22 0.37 -5.49
C VAL A 122 -3.30 0.82 -6.49
N LYS A 123 -2.90 1.54 -7.55
CA LYS A 123 -3.81 1.94 -8.63
C LYS A 123 -4.42 0.72 -9.32
N TYR A 124 -3.62 -0.31 -9.57
CA TYR A 124 -4.08 -1.58 -10.14
C TYR A 124 -5.13 -2.23 -9.24
N ILE A 125 -4.85 -2.44 -7.94
CA ILE A 125 -5.80 -3.05 -6.99
C ILE A 125 -7.10 -2.23 -6.91
N ARG A 126 -6.99 -0.91 -6.81
CA ARG A 126 -8.16 -0.01 -6.73
C ARG A 126 -9.01 0.03 -8.00
N SER A 127 -8.47 -0.37 -9.15
CA SER A 127 -9.23 -0.49 -10.40
C SER A 127 -10.04 -1.77 -10.49
N ARG A 128 -9.86 -2.71 -9.56
CA ARG A 128 -10.52 -4.00 -9.53
C ARG A 128 -11.79 -3.97 -8.69
N LYS A 129 -12.58 -5.03 -8.81
CA LYS A 129 -13.81 -5.19 -8.02
C LYS A 129 -13.55 -6.02 -6.76
N ILE A 130 -14.30 -5.73 -5.70
CA ILE A 130 -14.32 -6.59 -4.52
C ILE A 130 -14.79 -7.97 -4.95
N GLY A 131 -14.10 -9.01 -4.43
CA GLY A 131 -14.35 -10.38 -4.79
C GLY A 131 -13.65 -10.85 -6.08
N GLU A 132 -13.02 -9.95 -6.83
CA GLU A 132 -12.17 -10.33 -7.96
C GLU A 132 -10.92 -11.05 -7.47
N GLU A 133 -10.46 -12.04 -8.23
CA GLU A 133 -9.29 -12.84 -7.91
C GLU A 133 -8.06 -12.30 -8.63
N ILE A 134 -6.99 -12.08 -7.88
CA ILE A 134 -5.67 -11.69 -8.38
C ILE A 134 -4.69 -12.84 -8.14
N LYS A 135 -3.91 -13.18 -9.14
CA LYS A 135 -2.86 -14.21 -9.05
C LYS A 135 -1.53 -13.54 -8.76
N PHE A 136 -0.91 -13.90 -7.65
CA PHE A 136 0.42 -13.43 -7.30
C PHE A 136 1.44 -14.55 -7.52
N LEU A 137 2.53 -14.23 -8.23
CA LEU A 137 3.76 -15.00 -8.15
C LEU A 137 4.55 -14.41 -6.99
N ILE A 138 4.82 -15.20 -5.97
CA ILE A 138 5.54 -14.79 -4.78
C ILE A 138 6.76 -15.68 -4.54
N SER A 139 7.75 -15.12 -3.85
CA SER A 139 8.89 -15.86 -3.32
C SER A 139 9.06 -15.57 -1.82
N ASN A 140 9.95 -16.30 -1.14
CA ASN A 140 10.40 -15.93 0.19
C ASN A 140 11.27 -14.66 0.18
N SER A 141 11.67 -14.19 1.37
CA SER A 141 12.53 -13.01 1.53
C SER A 141 13.88 -13.09 0.81
N ASN A 142 14.37 -14.28 0.49
CA ASN A 142 15.63 -14.49 -0.24
C ASN A 142 15.43 -14.56 -1.77
N GLY A 143 14.22 -14.39 -2.26
CA GLY A 143 13.91 -14.52 -3.69
C GLY A 143 13.77 -15.96 -4.19
N GLU A 144 13.71 -16.93 -3.28
CA GLU A 144 13.59 -18.35 -3.59
C GLU A 144 12.18 -18.88 -3.34
N ASN A 145 11.96 -20.18 -3.66
CA ASN A 145 10.70 -20.89 -3.41
C ASN A 145 9.50 -20.19 -4.04
N GLU A 146 9.64 -19.84 -5.31
CA GLU A 146 8.56 -19.22 -6.07
C GLU A 146 7.30 -20.10 -6.07
N LYS A 147 6.16 -19.48 -5.84
CA LYS A 147 4.85 -20.12 -5.92
C LYS A 147 3.78 -19.16 -6.41
N MET A 148 2.80 -19.70 -7.11
CA MET A 148 1.57 -18.97 -7.48
C MET A 148 0.56 -19.11 -6.36
N VAL A 149 -0.05 -17.99 -5.98
CA VAL A 149 -1.17 -17.93 -5.04
C VAL A 149 -2.28 -17.05 -5.58
N SER A 150 -3.52 -17.40 -5.30
CA SER A 150 -4.70 -16.63 -5.68
C SER A 150 -5.27 -15.91 -4.47
N VAL A 151 -5.50 -14.62 -4.59
CA VAL A 151 -6.08 -13.77 -3.53
C VAL A 151 -7.36 -13.15 -4.05
N LYS A 152 -8.46 -13.41 -3.35
CA LYS A 152 -9.75 -12.78 -3.63
C LYS A 152 -9.84 -11.45 -2.90
N LEU A 153 -9.98 -10.36 -3.63
CA LEU A 153 -10.00 -9.01 -3.05
C LEU A 153 -11.14 -8.83 -2.04
N ALA A 154 -10.79 -8.29 -0.89
CA ALA A 154 -11.73 -7.96 0.17
C ALA A 154 -12.14 -6.49 0.13
N GLU A 155 -13.17 -6.15 0.90
CA GLU A 155 -13.50 -4.76 1.23
C GLU A 155 -12.54 -4.23 2.30
N LEU A 156 -12.07 -3.00 2.13
CA LEU A 156 -11.35 -2.28 3.18
C LEU A 156 -12.39 -1.81 4.22
N LYS A 157 -12.35 -2.42 5.39
CA LYS A 157 -13.20 -2.06 6.54
C LYS A 157 -12.47 -1.12 7.47
#